data_a43c6e67754b51fcb11c8b4c24e8f3dd
#
_entry.id   a43c6e67754b51fcb11c8b4c24e8f3dd
#
_cell.length_a   1.000
_cell.length_b   1.000
_cell.length_c   1.000
_cell.angle_alpha   90.00
_cell.angle_beta   90.00
_cell.angle_gamma   90.00
#
_symmetry.space_group_name_H-M   'P 1'
#
loop_
_entity.id
_entity.type
_entity.pdbx_description
1 polymer ?
#
loop_
_entity_poly.entity_id
_entity_poly.type
_entity_poly.pdbx_seq_one_letter_code
_entity_poly.pdbx_strand_id
1 'polypeptide(L)'
;GDLRTTTHVADVALPFPFAAVMQVRTVQSENVMLLFHEDYPPQRIINNGSSNYDSFVADDIPFLNIPTFDYNDAQSPTPVNDVQVLTLTGSWEIGDTFQIDVEGVLSKNITYAGDIGTSAQNQQSSTEFNLQKNLQEMPVFGDTGVAVSRTGAKEYTITISGESTKAFELFSGFPTSGTASKTLVFGSHVIGSPRKEAVWSSTRGYPKIPTFYNGRLWLGGTKSKPQSLLASRAGTFFDFYTEEGDD
;
A
#
# COMPACT_ATOMS: atom_id res chain seq x y z
N GLY A 1 17.09 -19.34 -56.69
CA GLY A 1 17.02 -18.96 -55.30
C GLY A 1 15.74 -18.17 -55.11
N ASP A 2 14.75 -18.81 -54.48
CA ASP A 2 13.43 -18.24 -54.22
C ASP A 2 13.61 -17.10 -53.21
N LEU A 3 13.44 -15.86 -53.67
CA LEU A 3 13.31 -14.71 -52.77
C LEU A 3 11.98 -14.88 -52.03
N ARG A 4 12.04 -15.38 -50.82
CA ARG A 4 10.85 -15.37 -49.93
C ARG A 4 10.44 -13.92 -49.75
N THR A 5 9.36 -13.53 -50.39
CA THR A 5 8.68 -12.27 -50.10
C THR A 5 8.20 -12.37 -48.63
N THR A 6 8.87 -11.61 -47.74
CA THR A 6 8.39 -11.43 -46.38
C THR A 6 7.06 -10.69 -46.45
N THR A 7 5.98 -11.40 -46.24
CA THR A 7 4.67 -10.77 -46.14
C THR A 7 4.62 -10.00 -44.82
N HIS A 8 4.44 -8.70 -44.90
CA HIS A 8 4.16 -7.87 -43.70
C HIS A 8 2.79 -8.31 -43.12
N VAL A 9 2.78 -8.69 -41.85
CA VAL A 9 1.61 -9.28 -41.21
C VAL A 9 0.82 -8.22 -40.45
N ALA A 10 1.48 -7.41 -39.65
CA ALA A 10 0.85 -6.33 -38.85
C ALA A 10 1.86 -5.29 -38.38
N ASP A 11 1.38 -4.07 -38.17
CA ASP A 11 2.08 -3.02 -37.42
C ASP A 11 1.45 -2.88 -36.03
N VAL A 12 2.29 -2.86 -35.01
CA VAL A 12 1.85 -2.67 -33.62
C VAL A 12 2.58 -1.44 -33.08
N ALA A 13 1.80 -0.42 -32.67
CA ALA A 13 2.37 0.76 -32.05
C ALA A 13 2.87 0.45 -30.61
N LEU A 14 4.09 0.82 -30.32
CA LEU A 14 4.73 0.65 -29.03
C LEU A 14 5.20 2.02 -28.49
N PRO A 15 5.25 2.23 -27.18
CA PRO A 15 5.66 3.50 -26.59
C PRO A 15 7.17 3.76 -26.66
N PHE A 16 7.94 2.83 -27.22
CA PHE A 16 9.41 2.94 -27.28
C PHE A 16 9.85 3.82 -28.45
N PRO A 17 10.57 4.93 -28.21
CA PRO A 17 11.17 5.70 -29.30
C PRO A 17 12.28 4.89 -30.00
N PHE A 18 12.57 5.22 -31.25
CA PHE A 18 13.57 4.49 -32.06
C PHE A 18 14.91 4.30 -31.34
N ALA A 19 15.39 5.31 -30.60
CA ALA A 19 16.64 5.24 -29.85
C ALA A 19 16.63 4.19 -28.72
N ALA A 20 15.48 3.86 -28.18
CA ALA A 20 15.32 2.90 -27.09
C ALA A 20 15.17 1.44 -27.58
N VAL A 21 14.76 1.24 -28.83
CA VAL A 21 14.43 -0.10 -29.38
C VAL A 21 15.55 -1.11 -29.19
N MET A 22 16.80 -0.71 -29.38
CA MET A 22 17.96 -1.58 -29.24
C MET A 22 18.24 -2.03 -27.80
N GLN A 23 17.62 -1.37 -26.80
CA GLN A 23 17.76 -1.68 -25.39
C GLN A 23 16.57 -2.46 -24.84
N VAL A 24 15.51 -2.62 -25.63
CA VAL A 24 14.35 -3.42 -25.25
C VAL A 24 14.76 -4.88 -25.08
N ARG A 25 14.39 -5.46 -23.96
CA ARG A 25 14.54 -6.89 -23.68
C ARG A 25 13.19 -7.58 -23.77
N THR A 26 13.19 -8.75 -24.34
CA THR A 26 11.95 -9.51 -24.56
C THR A 26 12.03 -10.88 -23.93
N VAL A 27 10.87 -11.38 -23.50
CA VAL A 27 10.65 -12.75 -23.14
C VAL A 27 9.28 -13.17 -23.67
N GLN A 28 9.14 -14.40 -24.13
CA GLN A 28 7.91 -14.90 -24.74
C GLN A 28 7.45 -16.18 -24.04
N SER A 29 6.16 -16.30 -23.88
CA SER A 29 5.49 -17.54 -23.49
C SER A 29 4.22 -17.68 -24.32
N GLU A 30 4.10 -18.80 -25.03
CA GLU A 30 2.96 -19.09 -25.92
C GLU A 30 2.70 -17.94 -26.93
N ASN A 31 1.52 -17.34 -26.90
CA ASN A 31 1.07 -16.26 -27.79
C ASN A 31 1.31 -14.86 -27.23
N VAL A 32 2.05 -14.74 -26.12
CA VAL A 32 2.33 -13.45 -25.47
C VAL A 32 3.84 -13.19 -25.48
N MET A 33 4.23 -12.04 -26.02
CA MET A 33 5.59 -11.50 -25.92
C MET A 33 5.57 -10.32 -24.98
N LEU A 34 6.47 -10.33 -23.99
CA LEU A 34 6.66 -9.23 -23.05
C LEU A 34 7.89 -8.42 -23.43
N LEU A 35 7.78 -7.08 -23.35
CA LEU A 35 8.83 -6.14 -23.72
C LEU A 35 9.16 -5.26 -22.52
N PHE A 36 10.44 -5.11 -22.24
CA PHE A 36 10.93 -4.38 -21.07
C PHE A 36 12.03 -3.39 -21.45
N HIS A 37 11.96 -2.21 -20.87
CA HIS A 37 12.97 -1.16 -20.97
C HIS A 37 13.02 -0.41 -19.65
N GLU A 38 14.20 0.04 -19.20
CA GLU A 38 14.35 0.68 -17.88
C GLU A 38 13.66 2.04 -17.74
N ASP A 39 13.35 2.72 -18.84
CA ASP A 39 12.74 4.06 -18.86
C ASP A 39 11.27 4.08 -19.27
N TYR A 40 10.73 2.97 -19.74
CA TYR A 40 9.37 2.92 -20.31
C TYR A 40 8.55 1.81 -19.65
N PRO A 41 7.24 2.02 -19.48
CA PRO A 41 6.35 0.99 -18.96
C PRO A 41 6.47 -0.31 -19.74
N PRO A 42 6.58 -1.46 -19.05
CA PRO A 42 6.61 -2.76 -19.71
C PRO A 42 5.34 -3.02 -20.54
N GLN A 43 5.54 -3.53 -21.75
CA GLN A 43 4.48 -3.81 -22.69
C GLN A 43 4.33 -5.30 -22.94
N ARG A 44 3.15 -5.72 -23.34
CA ARG A 44 2.92 -7.05 -23.91
C ARG A 44 2.35 -6.96 -25.29
N ILE A 45 2.76 -7.86 -26.16
CA ILE A 45 2.14 -8.11 -27.46
C ILE A 45 1.44 -9.46 -27.39
N ILE A 46 0.15 -9.48 -27.69
CA ILE A 46 -0.67 -10.69 -27.70
C ILE A 46 -1.11 -10.95 -29.13
N ASN A 47 -0.96 -12.20 -29.58
CA ASN A 47 -1.61 -12.65 -30.79
C ASN A 47 -3.03 -13.15 -30.48
N ASN A 48 -4.04 -12.37 -30.83
CA ASN A 48 -5.46 -12.68 -30.64
C ASN A 48 -6.10 -13.34 -31.88
N GLY A 49 -5.33 -13.58 -32.92
CA GLY A 49 -5.81 -14.16 -34.18
C GLY A 49 -6.23 -15.59 -34.01
N SER A 50 -7.47 -15.90 -34.31
CA SER A 50 -8.02 -17.25 -34.20
C SER A 50 -7.68 -18.17 -35.37
N SER A 51 -7.30 -17.64 -36.54
CA SER A 51 -7.01 -18.47 -37.70
C SER A 51 -5.93 -17.97 -38.67
N ASN A 52 -5.61 -16.68 -38.67
CA ASN A 52 -4.67 -16.10 -39.63
C ASN A 52 -3.37 -15.56 -39.03
N TYR A 53 -3.19 -15.64 -37.69
CA TYR A 53 -1.98 -15.15 -36.97
C TYR A 53 -1.64 -13.66 -37.28
N ASP A 54 -2.62 -12.85 -37.66
CA ASP A 54 -2.46 -11.48 -38.12
C ASP A 54 -3.07 -10.41 -37.19
N SER A 55 -3.59 -10.83 -36.03
CA SER A 55 -4.21 -9.95 -35.04
C SER A 55 -3.33 -9.80 -33.82
N PHE A 56 -2.40 -8.85 -33.88
CA PHE A 56 -1.53 -8.51 -32.77
C PHE A 56 -2.03 -7.25 -32.05
N VAL A 57 -2.11 -7.30 -30.74
CA VAL A 57 -2.47 -6.17 -29.87
C VAL A 57 -1.33 -5.92 -28.90
N ALA A 58 -0.94 -4.65 -28.74
CA ALA A 58 -0.02 -4.23 -27.68
C ALA A 58 -0.76 -3.42 -26.62
N ASP A 59 -0.49 -3.72 -25.39
CA ASP A 59 -0.98 -2.99 -24.22
C ASP A 59 0.03 -3.06 -23.07
N ASP A 60 -0.23 -2.28 -22.01
CA ASP A 60 0.56 -2.36 -20.78
C ASP A 60 0.40 -3.72 -20.12
N ILE A 61 1.47 -4.22 -19.52
CA ILE A 61 1.36 -5.45 -18.71
C ILE A 61 0.54 -5.13 -17.45
N PRO A 62 -0.58 -5.84 -17.18
CA PRO A 62 -1.45 -5.59 -16.03
C PRO A 62 -0.84 -6.18 -14.75
N PHE A 63 0.24 -5.58 -14.27
CA PHE A 63 0.87 -5.99 -13.02
C PHE A 63 -0.04 -5.75 -11.83
N LEU A 64 -0.14 -6.73 -10.96
CA LEU A 64 -0.85 -6.68 -9.69
C LEU A 64 0.15 -6.78 -8.54
N ASN A 65 -0.19 -6.16 -7.41
CA ASN A 65 0.57 -6.25 -6.16
C ASN A 65 2.07 -5.99 -6.34
N ILE A 66 2.40 -4.92 -7.08
CA ILE A 66 3.80 -4.51 -7.26
C ILE A 66 4.43 -4.31 -5.87
N PRO A 67 5.57 -4.96 -5.57
CA PRO A 67 6.21 -4.77 -4.28
C PRO A 67 6.52 -3.30 -3.99
N THR A 68 6.40 -2.91 -2.74
CA THR A 68 6.70 -1.54 -2.31
C THR A 68 8.00 -1.50 -1.52
N PHE A 69 8.68 -0.36 -1.56
CA PHE A 69 9.91 -0.13 -0.83
C PHE A 69 9.98 1.33 -0.35
N ASP A 70 10.54 1.53 0.84
CA ASP A 70 10.88 2.85 1.35
C ASP A 70 12.32 3.21 0.93
N TYR A 71 12.44 4.06 -0.07
CA TYR A 71 13.76 4.52 -0.54
C TYR A 71 14.36 5.57 0.39
N ASN A 72 13.54 6.28 1.14
CA ASN A 72 13.95 7.34 2.07
C ASN A 72 14.93 8.34 1.43
N ASP A 73 14.61 8.79 0.25
CA ASP A 73 15.42 9.74 -0.54
C ASP A 73 14.59 10.97 -0.95
N ALA A 74 15.23 11.92 -1.66
CA ALA A 74 14.59 13.15 -2.09
C ALA A 74 13.42 12.96 -3.09
N GLN A 75 13.28 11.78 -3.68
CA GLN A 75 12.22 11.43 -4.62
C GLN A 75 11.07 10.67 -3.94
N SER A 76 11.29 10.21 -2.71
CA SER A 76 10.28 9.48 -1.94
C SER A 76 9.09 10.39 -1.62
N PRO A 77 7.86 9.88 -1.66
CA PRO A 77 6.69 10.64 -1.23
C PRO A 77 6.84 11.08 0.23
N THR A 78 6.36 12.27 0.54
CA THR A 78 6.27 12.72 1.94
C THR A 78 5.18 11.90 2.63
N PRO A 79 5.49 11.23 3.76
CA PRO A 79 4.48 10.49 4.48
C PRO A 79 3.42 11.44 5.05
N VAL A 80 2.17 11.03 4.99
CA VAL A 80 1.04 11.77 5.57
C VAL A 80 0.54 10.98 6.78
N ASN A 81 0.43 11.67 7.91
CA ASN A 81 -0.14 11.07 9.11
C ASN A 81 -1.61 10.71 8.90
N ASP A 82 -2.01 9.54 9.40
CA ASP A 82 -3.42 9.23 9.54
C ASP A 82 -3.97 9.98 10.77
N VAL A 83 -5.05 10.71 10.57
CA VAL A 83 -5.64 11.53 11.64
C VAL A 83 -7.13 11.24 11.74
N GLN A 84 -7.57 10.81 12.92
CA GLN A 84 -8.96 10.53 13.21
C GLN A 84 -9.41 11.27 14.46
N VAL A 85 -10.65 11.72 14.47
CA VAL A 85 -11.23 12.42 15.62
C VAL A 85 -12.25 11.52 16.30
N LEU A 86 -12.01 11.23 17.58
CA LEU A 86 -12.94 10.52 18.46
C LEU A 86 -13.69 11.51 19.30
N THR A 87 -15.00 11.46 19.28
CA THR A 87 -15.88 12.22 20.19
C THR A 87 -16.67 11.23 21.07
N LEU A 88 -16.59 11.40 22.38
CA LEU A 88 -17.40 10.69 23.35
C LEU A 88 -18.70 11.45 23.60
N THR A 89 -19.83 10.92 23.17
CA THR A 89 -21.14 11.56 23.33
C THR A 89 -21.98 10.88 24.39
N GLY A 90 -22.84 11.64 25.03
CA GLY A 90 -23.70 11.15 26.11
C GLY A 90 -23.14 11.39 27.52
N SER A 91 -23.70 10.67 28.49
CA SER A 91 -23.42 10.88 29.91
C SER A 91 -22.24 10.04 30.39
N TRP A 92 -21.04 10.40 30.02
CA TRP A 92 -19.82 9.76 30.48
C TRP A 92 -19.43 10.24 31.88
N GLU A 93 -19.19 9.27 32.78
CA GLU A 93 -18.71 9.51 34.15
C GLU A 93 -17.30 8.98 34.33
N ILE A 94 -16.55 9.56 35.27
CA ILE A 94 -15.20 9.08 35.60
C ILE A 94 -15.25 7.63 36.07
N GLY A 95 -14.42 6.78 35.45
CA GLY A 95 -14.41 5.34 35.69
C GLY A 95 -15.16 4.51 34.64
N ASP A 96 -15.93 5.15 33.78
CA ASP A 96 -16.51 4.46 32.62
C ASP A 96 -15.45 3.90 31.68
N THR A 97 -15.78 2.83 30.99
CA THR A 97 -14.83 2.16 30.10
C THR A 97 -15.40 1.98 28.70
N PHE A 98 -14.51 1.96 27.73
CA PHE A 98 -14.80 1.72 26.32
C PHE A 98 -13.66 0.95 25.63
N GLN A 99 -13.93 0.39 24.48
CA GLN A 99 -12.95 -0.22 23.60
C GLN A 99 -13.01 0.41 22.21
N ILE A 100 -11.88 0.41 21.55
CA ILE A 100 -11.73 0.82 20.15
C ILE A 100 -11.40 -0.42 19.33
N ASP A 101 -12.06 -0.55 18.19
CA ASP A 101 -11.80 -1.53 17.17
C ASP A 101 -10.98 -0.89 16.06
N VAL A 102 -9.82 -1.44 15.80
CA VAL A 102 -8.95 -1.06 14.70
C VAL A 102 -8.80 -2.27 13.78
N GLU A 103 -9.52 -2.25 12.66
CA GLU A 103 -9.49 -3.31 11.65
C GLU A 103 -9.75 -4.72 12.21
N GLY A 104 -10.73 -4.85 13.09
CA GLY A 104 -11.10 -6.11 13.72
C GLY A 104 -10.29 -6.48 14.96
N VAL A 105 -9.31 -5.66 15.36
CA VAL A 105 -8.52 -5.85 16.58
C VAL A 105 -9.03 -4.91 17.67
N LEU A 106 -9.52 -5.47 18.77
CA LEU A 106 -10.03 -4.68 19.89
C LEU A 106 -8.92 -4.25 20.84
N SER A 107 -8.95 -2.97 21.24
CA SER A 107 -8.12 -2.47 22.33
C SER A 107 -8.48 -3.15 23.67
N LYS A 108 -7.60 -3.03 24.66
CA LYS A 108 -7.99 -3.24 26.05
C LYS A 108 -9.04 -2.20 26.47
N ASN A 109 -9.69 -2.42 27.61
CA ASN A 109 -10.60 -1.43 28.17
C ASN A 109 -9.87 -0.12 28.49
N ILE A 110 -10.34 0.96 27.89
CA ILE A 110 -9.84 2.32 28.08
C ILE A 110 -10.76 3.01 29.09
N THR A 111 -10.18 3.56 30.14
CA THR A 111 -10.96 4.22 31.19
C THR A 111 -11.11 5.70 30.88
N TYR A 112 -12.36 6.19 30.87
CA TYR A 112 -12.65 7.61 30.86
C TYR A 112 -12.31 8.21 32.24
N ALA A 113 -11.33 9.09 32.27
CA ALA A 113 -10.83 9.73 33.49
C ALA A 113 -11.27 11.21 33.62
N GLY A 114 -12.22 11.60 32.77
CA GLY A 114 -12.69 12.99 32.71
C GLY A 114 -11.73 13.90 31.92
N ASP A 115 -12.15 15.14 31.78
CA ASP A 115 -11.40 16.22 31.15
C ASP A 115 -10.54 16.95 32.19
N ILE A 116 -9.62 16.25 32.83
CA ILE A 116 -8.79 16.85 33.88
C ILE A 116 -7.69 17.71 33.24
N GLY A 117 -7.55 18.93 33.74
CA GLY A 117 -6.76 20.00 33.17
C GLY A 117 -5.27 19.72 33.01
N THR A 118 -4.59 20.68 32.40
CA THR A 118 -3.23 20.70 31.85
C THR A 118 -2.05 20.55 32.83
N SER A 119 -2.24 20.15 34.09
CA SER A 119 -1.15 19.95 35.02
C SER A 119 -0.43 18.63 34.76
N ALA A 120 0.89 18.63 34.66
CA ALA A 120 1.74 17.48 34.36
C ALA A 120 1.50 16.24 35.24
N GLN A 121 1.05 16.43 36.47
CA GLN A 121 0.70 15.34 37.40
C GLN A 121 -0.63 14.65 37.07
N ASN A 122 -1.53 15.34 36.36
CA ASN A 122 -2.84 14.83 35.96
C ASN A 122 -2.83 14.19 34.57
N GLN A 123 -1.79 14.41 33.76
CA GLN A 123 -1.68 13.85 32.41
C GLN A 123 -1.62 12.32 32.41
N GLN A 124 -0.98 11.70 33.38
CA GLN A 124 -0.89 10.23 33.48
C GLN A 124 -2.19 9.54 33.93
N SER A 125 -3.21 10.31 34.31
CA SER A 125 -4.54 9.82 34.70
C SER A 125 -5.64 10.31 33.78
N SER A 126 -5.31 10.99 32.68
CA SER A 126 -6.29 11.54 31.75
C SER A 126 -6.83 10.48 30.78
N THR A 127 -8.02 10.72 30.24
CA THR A 127 -8.58 9.90 29.15
C THR A 127 -7.65 9.88 27.95
N GLU A 128 -7.04 11.00 27.60
CA GLU A 128 -6.05 11.17 26.55
C GLU A 128 -4.86 10.19 26.74
N PHE A 129 -4.29 10.17 27.94
CA PHE A 129 -3.17 9.25 28.25
C PHE A 129 -3.60 7.80 28.18
N ASN A 130 -4.75 7.45 28.76
CA ASN A 130 -5.27 6.09 28.73
C ASN A 130 -5.51 5.62 27.30
N LEU A 131 -6.08 6.48 26.48
CA LEU A 131 -6.35 6.23 25.08
C LEU A 131 -5.02 6.00 24.30
N GLN A 132 -4.08 6.92 24.42
CA GLN A 132 -2.79 6.81 23.74
C GLN A 132 -2.05 5.53 24.14
N LYS A 133 -1.94 5.26 25.45
CA LYS A 133 -1.26 4.06 25.94
C LYS A 133 -1.89 2.78 25.41
N ASN A 134 -3.21 2.66 25.44
CA ASN A 134 -3.90 1.47 24.99
C ASN A 134 -3.75 1.27 23.46
N LEU A 135 -3.80 2.33 22.66
CA LEU A 135 -3.55 2.25 21.23
C LEU A 135 -2.11 1.84 20.93
N GLN A 136 -1.11 2.42 21.61
CA GLN A 136 0.30 2.05 21.42
C GLN A 136 0.60 0.59 21.79
N GLU A 137 -0.20 -0.03 22.66
CA GLU A 137 -0.06 -1.45 23.02
C GLU A 137 -0.74 -2.39 22.01
N MET A 138 -1.47 -1.89 21.01
CA MET A 138 -2.15 -2.72 20.01
C MET A 138 -1.17 -3.23 18.94
N PRO A 139 -1.11 -4.54 18.69
CA PRO A 139 -0.18 -5.12 17.70
C PRO A 139 -0.38 -4.58 16.28
N VAL A 140 -1.59 -4.12 15.95
CA VAL A 140 -1.92 -3.60 14.61
C VAL A 140 -1.10 -2.38 14.21
N PHE A 141 -0.56 -1.64 15.18
CA PHE A 141 0.30 -0.48 14.92
C PHE A 141 1.79 -0.86 14.81
N GLY A 142 2.22 -2.00 15.36
CA GLY A 142 3.62 -2.41 15.41
C GLY A 142 4.49 -1.32 16.06
N ASP A 143 5.56 -0.92 15.38
CA ASP A 143 6.46 0.17 15.83
C ASP A 143 5.96 1.57 15.40
N THR A 144 4.75 1.67 14.85
CA THR A 144 4.19 2.95 14.40
C THR A 144 3.86 3.85 15.58
N GLY A 145 4.29 5.08 15.52
CA GLY A 145 3.98 6.07 16.55
C GLY A 145 2.50 6.45 16.52
N VAL A 146 1.80 6.26 17.66
CA VAL A 146 0.45 6.77 17.88
C VAL A 146 0.49 7.87 18.91
N ALA A 147 -0.03 9.04 18.57
CA ALA A 147 -0.19 10.16 19.46
C ALA A 147 -1.68 10.50 19.61
N VAL A 148 -2.08 10.88 20.79
CA VAL A 148 -3.43 11.35 21.06
C VAL A 148 -3.34 12.74 21.67
N SER A 149 -4.16 13.66 21.19
CA SER A 149 -4.29 14.99 21.76
C SER A 149 -5.76 15.31 21.99
N ARG A 150 -6.05 15.91 23.11
CA ARG A 150 -7.39 16.42 23.40
C ARG A 150 -7.61 17.72 22.65
N THR A 151 -8.64 17.78 21.82
CA THR A 151 -8.97 18.95 21.00
C THR A 151 -10.23 19.67 21.44
N GLY A 152 -11.05 19.05 22.29
CA GLY A 152 -12.29 19.63 22.82
C GLY A 152 -12.79 18.92 24.08
N ALA A 153 -13.97 19.29 24.53
CA ALA A 153 -14.66 18.56 25.61
C ALA A 153 -15.05 17.18 25.12
N LYS A 154 -14.47 16.13 25.71
CA LYS A 154 -14.68 14.74 25.28
C LYS A 154 -14.34 14.48 23.80
N GLU A 155 -13.45 15.27 23.21
CA GLU A 155 -12.98 15.16 21.86
C GLU A 155 -11.46 14.95 21.82
N TYR A 156 -11.03 13.93 21.08
CA TYR A 156 -9.63 13.49 21.00
C TYR A 156 -9.22 13.30 19.56
N THR A 157 -8.13 13.90 19.18
CA THR A 157 -7.48 13.66 17.88
C THR A 157 -6.45 12.55 18.05
N ILE A 158 -6.62 11.49 17.31
CA ILE A 158 -5.70 10.35 17.22
C ILE A 158 -4.87 10.56 15.95
N THR A 159 -3.56 10.64 16.10
CA THR A 159 -2.61 10.80 15.00
C THR A 159 -1.71 9.58 14.94
N ILE A 160 -1.72 8.89 13.81
CA ILE A 160 -0.83 7.77 13.53
C ILE A 160 0.24 8.25 12.57
N SER A 161 1.49 7.99 12.88
CA SER A 161 2.61 8.45 12.07
C SER A 161 2.51 7.97 10.62
N GLY A 162 2.76 8.84 9.67
CA GLY A 162 2.87 8.50 8.25
C GLY A 162 4.06 7.59 7.92
N GLU A 163 4.95 7.31 8.89
CA GLU A 163 5.97 6.26 8.78
C GLU A 163 5.35 4.85 8.90
N SER A 164 4.05 4.74 9.20
CA SER A 164 3.32 3.47 9.16
C SER A 164 3.45 2.80 7.80
N THR A 165 3.40 1.49 7.82
CA THR A 165 3.51 0.67 6.60
C THR A 165 2.23 0.62 5.79
N LYS A 166 1.11 1.07 6.36
CA LYS A 166 -0.22 1.04 5.72
C LYS A 166 -1.06 2.26 6.10
N ALA A 167 -2.07 2.57 5.29
CA ALA A 167 -3.17 3.44 5.67
C ALA A 167 -4.16 2.66 6.56
N PHE A 168 -4.79 3.34 7.49
CA PHE A 168 -5.82 2.75 8.35
C PHE A 168 -7.22 3.14 7.87
N GLU A 169 -8.18 2.26 8.09
CA GLU A 169 -9.59 2.59 7.93
C GLU A 169 -10.08 3.42 9.13
N LEU A 170 -11.27 4.02 8.99
CA LEU A 170 -11.90 4.72 10.10
C LEU A 170 -12.15 3.75 11.25
N PHE A 171 -11.67 4.08 12.43
CA PHE A 171 -11.87 3.26 13.63
C PHE A 171 -13.34 3.21 14.03
N SER A 172 -13.68 2.20 14.78
CA SER A 172 -14.96 2.09 15.46
C SER A 172 -14.74 1.84 16.96
N GLY A 173 -15.80 1.86 17.74
CA GLY A 173 -15.69 1.58 19.16
C GLY A 173 -17.04 1.59 19.87
N PHE A 174 -17.03 1.07 21.07
CA PHE A 174 -18.25 0.95 21.87
C PHE A 174 -17.94 1.07 23.37
N PRO A 175 -18.91 1.59 24.17
CA PRO A 175 -18.79 1.61 25.61
C PRO A 175 -18.87 0.19 26.18
N THR A 176 -18.03 -0.12 27.16
CA THR A 176 -18.01 -1.41 27.86
C THR A 176 -18.64 -1.33 29.27
N SER A 177 -18.89 -0.11 29.77
CA SER A 177 -19.62 0.13 31.01
C SER A 177 -20.70 1.18 30.83
N GLY A 178 -21.81 1.07 31.54
CA GLY A 178 -22.87 2.07 31.57
C GLY A 178 -23.46 2.44 30.22
N THR A 179 -23.83 1.48 29.40
CA THR A 179 -24.07 1.60 27.96
C THR A 179 -25.27 2.42 27.51
N ALA A 180 -26.26 2.65 28.38
CA ALA A 180 -27.61 3.11 28.00
C ALA A 180 -27.70 4.54 27.40
N SER A 181 -26.66 5.35 27.42
CA SER A 181 -26.66 6.72 26.84
C SER A 181 -25.28 7.20 26.38
N LYS A 182 -24.38 6.28 26.09
CA LYS A 182 -22.99 6.59 25.73
C LYS A 182 -22.70 6.06 24.36
N THR A 183 -22.05 6.88 23.54
CA THR A 183 -21.57 6.43 22.23
C THR A 183 -20.19 6.99 21.96
N LEU A 184 -19.42 6.25 21.13
CA LEU A 184 -18.20 6.71 20.52
C LEU A 184 -18.51 7.08 19.06
N VAL A 185 -18.11 8.27 18.66
CA VAL A 185 -18.28 8.74 17.29
C VAL A 185 -16.91 9.04 16.73
N PHE A 186 -16.52 8.31 15.71
CA PHE A 186 -15.34 8.63 14.91
C PHE A 186 -15.76 9.48 13.73
N GLY A 187 -15.12 10.62 13.59
CA GLY A 187 -15.35 11.57 12.51
C GLY A 187 -14.04 12.15 11.99
N SER A 188 -14.11 13.00 10.97
CA SER A 188 -12.96 13.70 10.37
C SER A 188 -11.74 12.79 10.20
N HIS A 189 -11.75 11.98 9.14
CA HIS A 189 -10.66 11.06 8.85
C HIS A 189 -9.78 11.65 7.73
N VAL A 190 -8.51 11.89 8.03
CA VAL A 190 -7.46 12.11 7.04
C VAL A 190 -6.72 10.80 6.87
N ILE A 191 -6.89 10.17 5.73
CA ILE A 191 -6.26 8.88 5.45
C ILE A 191 -4.74 9.08 5.33
N GLY A 192 -3.98 8.33 6.11
CA GLY A 192 -2.54 8.34 6.08
C GLY A 192 -1.98 7.80 4.76
N SER A 193 -0.79 8.23 4.41
CA SER A 193 -0.06 7.73 3.26
C SER A 193 1.36 7.35 3.67
N PRO A 194 1.74 6.07 3.58
CA PRO A 194 3.09 5.63 3.93
C PRO A 194 4.11 6.18 2.91
N ARG A 195 5.37 6.27 3.32
CA ARG A 195 6.48 6.63 2.43
C ARG A 195 6.80 5.57 1.39
N LYS A 196 6.35 4.35 1.59
CA LYS A 196 6.59 3.25 0.64
C LYS A 196 5.94 3.53 -0.70
N GLU A 197 6.69 3.24 -1.75
CA GLU A 197 6.26 3.38 -3.14
C GLU A 197 6.60 2.12 -3.93
N ALA A 198 5.95 1.93 -5.08
CA ALA A 198 6.21 0.79 -5.94
C ALA A 198 7.70 0.73 -6.34
N VAL A 199 8.30 -0.46 -6.32
CA VAL A 199 9.73 -0.66 -6.67
C VAL A 199 10.05 -0.30 -8.11
N TRP A 200 9.05 -0.18 -8.98
CA TRP A 200 9.17 0.38 -10.32
C TRP A 200 8.02 1.32 -10.64
N SER A 201 8.34 2.41 -11.27
CA SER A 201 7.41 3.47 -11.70
C SER A 201 8.12 4.38 -12.71
N SER A 202 7.42 5.38 -13.21
CA SER A 202 8.04 6.42 -14.04
C SER A 202 9.15 7.17 -13.31
N THR A 203 9.08 7.29 -11.99
CA THR A 203 10.12 7.94 -11.16
C THR A 203 11.27 6.99 -10.84
N ARG A 204 10.97 5.71 -10.56
CA ARG A 204 11.94 4.71 -10.10
C ARG A 204 12.57 3.91 -11.22
N GLY A 205 12.11 4.09 -12.45
CA GLY A 205 12.44 3.25 -13.60
C GLY A 205 11.70 1.92 -13.56
N TYR A 206 11.87 1.13 -14.59
CA TYR A 206 11.18 -0.14 -14.78
C TYR A 206 12.18 -1.30 -14.81
N PRO A 207 11.74 -2.54 -14.53
CA PRO A 207 12.60 -3.70 -14.69
C PRO A 207 12.97 -3.89 -16.18
N LYS A 208 14.22 -4.26 -16.45
CA LYS A 208 14.70 -4.46 -17.81
C LYS A 208 15.16 -5.88 -18.12
N ILE A 209 15.24 -6.75 -17.13
CA ILE A 209 15.73 -8.12 -17.29
C ILE A 209 14.60 -9.08 -16.94
N PRO A 210 13.80 -9.52 -17.91
CA PRO A 210 12.76 -10.51 -17.68
C PRO A 210 13.27 -11.93 -17.94
N THR A 211 12.75 -12.91 -17.19
CA THR A 211 12.89 -14.32 -17.52
C THR A 211 11.74 -15.14 -16.93
N PHE A 212 11.32 -16.21 -17.61
CA PHE A 212 10.44 -17.21 -17.03
C PHE A 212 11.27 -18.34 -16.44
N TYR A 213 11.04 -18.66 -15.19
CA TYR A 213 11.68 -19.78 -14.53
C TYR A 213 10.77 -20.37 -13.44
N ASN A 214 10.65 -21.68 -13.41
CA ASN A 214 9.87 -22.42 -12.43
C ASN A 214 8.43 -21.90 -12.24
N GLY A 215 7.72 -21.65 -13.35
CA GLY A 215 6.33 -21.20 -13.34
C GLY A 215 6.12 -19.75 -12.84
N ARG A 216 7.17 -18.95 -12.77
CA ARG A 216 7.15 -17.55 -12.34
C ARG A 216 7.77 -16.64 -13.40
N LEU A 217 7.32 -15.40 -13.45
CA LEU A 217 8.03 -14.33 -14.14
C LEU A 217 9.01 -13.69 -13.15
N TRP A 218 10.28 -13.70 -13.51
CA TRP A 218 11.35 -13.07 -12.75
C TRP A 218 11.75 -11.76 -13.44
N LEU A 219 11.85 -10.69 -12.64
CA LEU A 219 12.18 -9.35 -13.11
C LEU A 219 13.36 -8.80 -12.32
N GLY A 220 14.28 -8.14 -13.01
CA GLY A 220 15.42 -7.50 -12.38
C GLY A 220 15.89 -6.25 -13.13
N GLY A 221 16.90 -5.58 -12.55
CA GLY A 221 17.57 -4.46 -13.20
C GLY A 221 16.75 -3.18 -13.25
N THR A 222 15.93 -2.88 -12.23
CA THR A 222 15.33 -1.54 -12.10
C THR A 222 16.40 -0.50 -11.78
N LYS A 223 16.25 0.73 -12.26
CA LYS A 223 17.23 1.81 -11.99
C LYS A 223 17.46 2.05 -10.51
N SER A 224 16.39 2.11 -9.74
CA SER A 224 16.47 2.42 -8.30
C SER A 224 16.88 1.22 -7.44
N LYS A 225 16.75 0.00 -7.97
CA LYS A 225 17.16 -1.24 -7.29
C LYS A 225 17.81 -2.23 -8.26
N PRO A 226 18.97 -1.91 -8.81
CA PRO A 226 19.58 -2.71 -9.88
C PRO A 226 19.99 -4.13 -9.45
N GLN A 227 20.19 -4.36 -8.16
CA GLN A 227 20.59 -5.65 -7.60
C GLN A 227 19.41 -6.50 -7.09
N SER A 228 18.18 -5.98 -7.15
CA SER A 228 17.00 -6.72 -6.72
C SER A 228 16.49 -7.63 -7.82
N LEU A 229 16.10 -8.82 -7.42
CA LEU A 229 15.41 -9.79 -8.25
C LEU A 229 14.02 -10.01 -7.65
N LEU A 230 12.99 -9.85 -8.48
CA LEU A 230 11.59 -9.92 -8.08
C LEU A 230 10.93 -11.08 -8.82
N ALA A 231 10.11 -11.86 -8.14
CA ALA A 231 9.40 -12.99 -8.72
C ALA A 231 7.89 -12.83 -8.58
N SER A 232 7.15 -13.17 -9.62
CA SER A 232 5.70 -13.29 -9.52
C SER A 232 5.30 -14.54 -8.73
N ARG A 233 4.03 -14.65 -8.35
CA ARG A 233 3.46 -15.90 -7.83
C ARG A 233 3.56 -17.01 -8.88
N ALA A 234 3.68 -18.23 -8.40
CA ALA A 234 3.70 -19.40 -9.28
C ALA A 234 2.35 -19.53 -10.02
N GLY A 235 2.41 -19.64 -11.34
CA GLY A 235 1.23 -19.78 -12.19
C GLY A 235 0.46 -18.47 -12.47
N THR A 236 0.82 -17.34 -11.83
CA THR A 236 0.21 -16.03 -12.07
C THR A 236 1.31 -15.01 -12.39
N PHE A 237 1.75 -14.97 -13.63
CA PHE A 237 2.97 -14.25 -14.06
C PHE A 237 2.97 -12.74 -13.85
N PHE A 238 1.81 -12.12 -13.62
CA PHE A 238 1.71 -10.66 -13.44
C PHE A 238 1.32 -10.27 -12.01
N ASP A 239 1.23 -11.21 -11.08
CA ASP A 239 0.91 -10.97 -9.69
C ASP A 239 2.16 -11.17 -8.82
N PHE A 240 2.60 -10.08 -8.15
CA PHE A 240 3.79 -10.06 -7.28
C PHE A 240 3.41 -10.06 -5.79
N TYR A 241 2.20 -10.51 -5.47
CA TYR A 241 1.77 -10.63 -4.09
C TYR A 241 2.68 -11.56 -3.30
N THR A 242 3.26 -11.03 -2.23
CA THR A 242 4.01 -11.82 -1.23
C THR A 242 3.12 -11.99 -0.01
N GLU A 243 2.62 -13.20 0.24
CA GLU A 243 2.02 -13.52 1.54
C GLU A 243 3.13 -13.51 2.61
N GLU A 244 2.82 -13.03 3.82
CA GLU A 244 3.69 -13.23 4.97
C GLU A 244 3.81 -14.75 5.19
N GLY A 245 4.94 -15.33 4.80
CA GLY A 245 5.21 -16.75 4.99
C GLY A 245 5.58 -17.56 3.73
N ASP A 246 5.71 -16.92 2.58
CA ASP A 246 6.18 -17.57 1.33
C ASP A 246 7.70 -17.31 1.16
N ASP A 247 8.51 -17.75 2.13
CA ASP A 247 9.98 -17.83 2.05
C ASP A 247 10.44 -19.09 1.28
#